data_52009ad44fd65e8f1826d5dd3fd0afea
#
_entry.id   52009ad44fd65e8f1826d5dd3fd0afea
#
_cell.length_a   1.000
_cell.length_b   1.000
_cell.length_c   1.000
_cell.angle_alpha   90.00
_cell.angle_beta   90.00
_cell.angle_gamma   90.00
#
_symmetry.space_group_name_H-M   'P 1'
#
loop_
_entity.id
_entity.type
_entity.pdbx_description
1 polymer ?
#
loop_
_entity_poly.entity_id
_entity_poly.type
_entity_poly.pdbx_seq_one_letter_code
_entity_poly.pdbx_strand_id
1 'polypeptide(L)'
;CALPIYQVVEHNFYNGNYYGTLREEVDKRLAARKVVVLVIDVHGAANIRRMFPGATTVFLLPPSVEELERRLRGRGTETEDSIQERLATARQELAQQDKFTLKLVNDQVDTCADALYQAICQRIGAAE
;
A
#
# COMPACT_ATOMS: atom_id res chain seq x y z
N CYS A 1 -21.71 11.08 7.32
CA CYS A 1 -22.50 10.19 6.48
C CYS A 1 -21.72 8.88 6.29
N ALA A 2 -22.15 7.80 6.94
CA ALA A 2 -21.49 6.51 6.76
C ALA A 2 -21.91 5.94 5.40
N LEU A 3 -20.96 5.78 4.49
CA LEU A 3 -21.20 5.12 3.21
C LEU A 3 -21.41 3.62 3.45
N PRO A 4 -22.33 2.99 2.74
CA PRO A 4 -22.49 1.54 2.84
C PRO A 4 -21.18 0.82 2.50
N ILE A 5 -20.81 -0.16 3.33
CA ILE A 5 -19.52 -0.88 3.19
C ILE A 5 -19.33 -1.50 1.79
N TYR A 6 -20.41 -1.93 1.14
CA TYR A 6 -20.32 -2.51 -0.21
C TYR A 6 -19.90 -1.53 -1.30
N GLN A 7 -19.91 -0.23 -1.02
CA GLN A 7 -19.44 0.81 -1.95
C GLN A 7 -17.97 1.16 -1.73
N VAL A 8 -17.33 0.56 -0.74
CA VAL A 8 -15.94 0.85 -0.39
C VAL A 8 -15.07 -0.36 -0.75
N VAL A 9 -14.08 -0.17 -1.61
CA VAL A 9 -13.16 -1.26 -2.04
C VAL A 9 -12.13 -1.58 -0.98
N GLU A 10 -11.76 -0.60 -0.17
CA GLU A 10 -10.94 -0.80 1.02
C GLU A 10 -11.32 0.25 2.05
N HIS A 11 -11.17 -0.09 3.31
CA HIS A 11 -11.34 0.87 4.40
C HIS A 11 -10.39 0.52 5.54
N ASN A 12 -9.95 1.54 6.26
CA ASN A 12 -9.07 1.38 7.40
C ASN A 12 -9.38 2.43 8.46
N PHE A 13 -9.16 2.06 9.71
CA PHE A 13 -9.21 2.99 10.83
C PHE A 13 -7.78 3.25 11.30
N TYR A 14 -7.33 4.50 11.17
CA TYR A 14 -5.99 4.90 11.53
C TYR A 14 -6.01 6.26 12.23
N ASN A 15 -5.32 6.34 13.34
CA ASN A 15 -5.15 7.57 14.11
C ASN A 15 -6.46 8.30 14.43
N GLY A 16 -7.50 7.54 14.81
CA GLY A 16 -8.81 8.10 15.17
C GLY A 16 -9.72 8.43 13.99
N ASN A 17 -9.31 8.16 12.76
CA ASN A 17 -10.08 8.46 11.55
C ASN A 17 -10.30 7.22 10.69
N TYR A 18 -11.44 7.22 9.97
CA TYR A 18 -11.72 6.22 8.95
C TYR A 18 -11.29 6.72 7.59
N TYR A 19 -10.60 5.87 6.85
CA TYR A 19 -10.17 6.11 5.47
C TYR A 19 -10.74 5.01 4.59
N GLY A 20 -11.04 5.32 3.34
CA GLY A 20 -11.54 4.32 2.42
C GLY A 20 -11.53 4.81 0.98
N THR A 21 -11.60 3.86 0.07
CA THR A 21 -11.63 4.10 -1.37
C THR A 21 -12.98 3.64 -1.92
N LEU A 22 -13.68 4.52 -2.60
CA LEU A 22 -14.97 4.20 -3.21
C LEU A 22 -14.77 3.43 -4.52
N ARG A 23 -15.49 2.33 -4.66
CA ARG A 23 -15.45 1.51 -5.88
C ARG A 23 -15.88 2.30 -7.11
N GLU A 24 -16.90 3.13 -6.98
CA GLU A 24 -17.41 3.96 -8.06
C GLU A 24 -16.32 4.88 -8.62
N GLU A 25 -15.51 5.49 -7.75
CA GLU A 25 -14.40 6.34 -8.17
C GLU A 25 -13.32 5.56 -8.91
N VAL A 26 -13.00 4.35 -8.43
CA VAL A 26 -12.04 3.47 -9.10
C VAL A 26 -12.57 3.07 -10.48
N ASP A 27 -13.80 2.58 -10.54
CA ASP A 27 -14.42 2.13 -11.80
C ASP A 27 -14.50 3.27 -12.83
N LYS A 28 -14.87 4.47 -12.39
CA LYS A 28 -14.94 5.66 -13.23
C LYS A 28 -13.60 6.00 -13.87
N ARG A 29 -12.52 5.95 -13.07
CA ARG A 29 -11.18 6.27 -13.55
C ARG A 29 -10.65 5.18 -14.48
N LEU A 30 -10.92 3.92 -14.20
CA LEU A 30 -10.55 2.82 -15.07
C LEU A 30 -11.32 2.89 -16.40
N ALA A 31 -12.60 3.22 -16.37
CA ALA A 31 -13.40 3.41 -17.58
C ALA A 31 -12.87 4.56 -18.45
N ALA A 32 -12.28 5.58 -17.82
CA ALA A 32 -11.61 6.68 -18.52
C ALA A 32 -10.18 6.33 -18.99
N ARG A 33 -9.77 5.07 -18.87
CA ARG A 33 -8.43 4.55 -19.22
C ARG A 33 -7.28 5.23 -18.45
N LYS A 34 -7.55 5.62 -17.22
CA LYS A 34 -6.53 6.18 -16.34
C LYS A 34 -5.88 5.08 -15.51
N VAL A 35 -4.61 5.28 -15.17
CA VAL A 35 -3.94 4.46 -14.18
C VAL A 35 -4.38 4.92 -12.80
N VAL A 36 -4.85 3.99 -11.99
CA VAL A 36 -5.25 4.26 -10.61
C VAL A 36 -4.20 3.66 -9.69
N VAL A 37 -3.56 4.50 -8.88
CA VAL A 37 -2.58 4.07 -7.88
C VAL A 37 -3.20 4.29 -6.50
N LEU A 38 -3.23 3.21 -5.69
CA LEU A 38 -3.73 3.23 -4.34
C LEU A 38 -2.59 3.02 -3.36
N VAL A 39 -2.52 3.88 -2.35
CA VAL A 39 -1.57 3.74 -1.23
C VAL A 39 -2.37 3.22 -0.04
N ILE A 40 -2.26 1.92 0.21
CA ILE A 40 -3.10 1.20 1.15
C ILE A 40 -2.25 0.21 1.97
N ASP A 41 -2.83 -0.32 3.03
CA ASP A 41 -2.18 -1.36 3.83
C ASP A 41 -2.38 -2.76 3.23
N VAL A 42 -1.82 -3.79 3.90
CA VAL A 42 -1.91 -5.17 3.42
C VAL A 42 -3.34 -5.72 3.42
N HIS A 43 -4.19 -5.24 4.31
CA HIS A 43 -5.60 -5.63 4.36
C HIS A 43 -6.37 -5.04 3.18
N GLY A 44 -6.13 -3.76 2.89
CA GLY A 44 -6.69 -3.10 1.71
C GLY A 44 -6.20 -3.76 0.42
N ALA A 45 -4.93 -4.10 0.34
CA ALA A 45 -4.37 -4.81 -0.80
C ALA A 45 -5.03 -6.18 -1.02
N ALA A 46 -5.32 -6.92 0.05
CA ALA A 46 -6.02 -8.19 -0.04
C ALA A 46 -7.43 -8.02 -0.62
N ASN A 47 -8.14 -6.99 -0.19
CA ASN A 47 -9.45 -6.65 -0.73
C ASN A 47 -9.39 -6.29 -2.21
N ILE A 48 -8.39 -5.49 -2.61
CA ILE A 48 -8.20 -5.11 -4.01
C ILE A 48 -7.90 -6.33 -4.88
N ARG A 49 -7.06 -7.25 -4.43
CA ARG A 49 -6.79 -8.49 -5.17
C ARG A 49 -8.05 -9.33 -5.40
N ARG A 50 -8.94 -9.36 -4.40
CA ARG A 50 -10.20 -10.10 -4.50
C ARG A 50 -11.16 -9.45 -5.49
N MET A 51 -11.27 -8.13 -5.45
CA MET A 51 -12.22 -7.37 -6.29
C MET A 51 -11.71 -7.13 -7.70
N PHE A 52 -10.42 -6.99 -7.87
CA PHE A 52 -9.74 -6.72 -9.14
C PHE A 52 -8.58 -7.69 -9.33
N PRO A 53 -8.85 -8.93 -9.77
CA PRO A 53 -7.80 -9.96 -9.88
C PRO A 53 -6.64 -9.58 -10.80
N GLY A 54 -6.87 -8.68 -11.76
CA GLY A 54 -5.83 -8.16 -12.66
C GLY A 54 -4.99 -7.03 -12.08
N ALA A 55 -5.27 -6.57 -10.86
CA ALA A 55 -4.52 -5.49 -10.25
C ALA A 55 -3.08 -5.92 -9.93
N THR A 56 -2.14 -5.01 -10.18
CA THR A 56 -0.75 -5.19 -9.76
C THR A 56 -0.59 -4.67 -8.34
N THR A 57 -0.16 -5.53 -7.43
CA THR A 57 0.13 -5.16 -6.05
C THR A 57 1.63 -5.04 -5.84
N VAL A 58 2.06 -3.97 -5.22
CA VAL A 58 3.47 -3.68 -4.95
C VAL A 58 3.68 -3.57 -3.45
N PHE A 59 4.59 -4.36 -2.93
CA PHE A 59 4.99 -4.29 -1.52
C PHE A 59 6.27 -3.45 -1.41
N LEU A 60 6.19 -2.36 -0.64
CA LEU A 60 7.35 -1.53 -0.37
C LEU A 60 8.04 -2.04 0.90
N LEU A 61 9.27 -2.48 0.74
CA LEU A 61 10.09 -3.05 1.83
C LEU A 61 11.04 -1.99 2.38
N PRO A 62 11.26 -1.92 3.69
CA PRO A 62 12.42 -1.23 4.22
C PRO A 62 13.68 -2.05 3.86
N PRO A 63 14.88 -1.43 3.84
CA PRO A 63 16.13 -2.17 3.63
C PRO A 63 16.36 -3.26 4.67
N SER A 64 15.93 -3.01 5.90
CA SER A 64 15.97 -3.96 7.02
C SER A 64 14.97 -3.53 8.09
N VAL A 65 14.68 -4.43 9.04
CA VAL A 65 13.84 -4.10 10.20
C VAL A 65 14.55 -3.07 11.09
N GLU A 66 15.86 -3.19 11.24
CA GLU A 66 16.69 -2.26 12.00
C GLU A 66 16.62 -0.83 11.41
N GLU A 67 16.66 -0.72 10.10
CA GLU A 67 16.52 0.57 9.43
C GLU A 67 15.11 1.14 9.61
N LEU A 68 14.09 0.31 9.58
CA LEU A 68 12.72 0.73 9.88
C LEU A 68 12.62 1.28 11.30
N GLU A 69 13.20 0.59 12.28
CA GLU A 69 13.24 1.05 13.65
C GLU A 69 13.96 2.40 13.77
N ARG A 70 15.11 2.54 13.10
CA ARG A 70 15.86 3.81 13.08
C ARG A 70 15.01 4.95 12.53
N ARG A 71 14.27 4.70 11.45
CA ARG A 71 13.38 5.70 10.84
C ARG A 71 12.23 6.10 11.78
N LEU A 72 11.64 5.13 12.46
CA LEU A 72 10.57 5.40 13.43
C LEU A 72 11.09 6.22 14.61
N ARG A 73 12.26 5.88 15.16
CA ARG A 73 12.87 6.63 16.26
C ARG A 73 13.30 8.03 15.83
N GLY A 74 13.80 8.17 14.61
CA GLY A 74 14.26 9.45 14.07
C GLY A 74 13.18 10.50 13.92
N ARG A 75 11.91 10.13 13.89
CA ARG A 75 10.79 11.08 13.85
C ARG A 75 10.60 11.84 15.16
N GLY A 76 11.03 11.25 16.30
CA GLY A 76 10.99 11.91 17.61
C GLY A 76 9.60 12.19 18.18
N THR A 77 8.55 11.73 17.53
CA THR A 77 7.16 12.04 17.88
C THR A 77 6.41 10.86 18.52
N GLU A 78 7.07 9.72 18.69
CA GLU A 78 6.43 8.51 19.16
C GLU A 78 7.03 8.01 20.46
N THR A 79 6.17 7.38 21.29
CA THR A 79 6.61 6.71 22.51
C THR A 79 7.28 5.38 22.19
N GLU A 80 8.07 4.84 23.12
CA GLU A 80 8.68 3.52 22.97
C GLU A 80 7.64 2.42 22.72
N ASP A 81 6.53 2.45 23.45
CA ASP A 81 5.46 1.46 23.30
C ASP A 81 4.84 1.53 21.90
N SER A 82 4.63 2.73 21.37
CA SER A 82 4.14 2.95 20.01
C SER A 82 5.11 2.42 18.94
N ILE A 83 6.41 2.64 19.14
CA ILE A 83 7.45 2.11 18.24
C ILE A 83 7.44 0.58 18.24
N GLN A 84 7.39 -0.05 19.41
CA GLN A 84 7.35 -1.52 19.51
C GLN A 84 6.10 -2.11 18.87
N GLU A 85 4.96 -1.46 19.04
CA GLU A 85 3.70 -1.86 18.40
C GLU A 85 3.81 -1.78 16.87
N ARG A 86 4.36 -0.69 16.35
CA ARG A 86 4.57 -0.53 14.90
C ARG A 86 5.56 -1.54 14.33
N LEU A 87 6.61 -1.88 15.07
CA LEU A 87 7.56 -2.90 14.65
C LEU A 87 6.93 -4.29 14.62
N ALA A 88 6.09 -4.61 15.62
CA ALA A 88 5.36 -5.87 15.62
C ALA A 88 4.40 -5.97 14.43
N THR A 89 3.66 -4.90 14.13
CA THR A 89 2.79 -4.82 12.96
C THR A 89 3.59 -4.98 11.66
N ALA A 90 4.74 -4.31 11.55
CA ALA A 90 5.60 -4.41 10.37
C ALA A 90 6.11 -5.83 10.13
N ARG A 91 6.46 -6.56 11.19
CA ARG A 91 6.87 -7.96 11.06
C ARG A 91 5.74 -8.85 10.54
N GLN A 92 4.51 -8.62 11.00
CA GLN A 92 3.33 -9.34 10.52
C GLN A 92 3.05 -9.01 9.05
N GLU A 93 3.18 -7.75 8.66
CA GLU A 93 3.00 -7.32 7.27
C GLU A 93 4.07 -7.89 6.36
N LEU A 94 5.33 -7.89 6.79
CA LEU A 94 6.46 -8.46 6.04
C LEU A 94 6.26 -9.96 5.75
N ALA A 95 5.61 -10.68 6.65
CA ALA A 95 5.29 -12.09 6.44
C ALA A 95 4.31 -12.31 5.27
N GLN A 96 3.64 -11.27 4.81
CA GLN A 96 2.67 -11.34 3.72
C GLN A 96 3.21 -10.90 2.36
N GLN A 97 4.49 -10.51 2.30
CA GLN A 97 5.09 -9.96 1.09
C GLN A 97 4.99 -10.88 -0.14
N ASP A 98 4.99 -12.17 0.06
CA ASP A 98 4.94 -13.15 -1.04
C ASP A 98 3.57 -13.21 -1.75
N LYS A 99 2.55 -12.60 -1.17
CA LYS A 99 1.23 -12.47 -1.78
C LYS A 99 1.14 -11.32 -2.79
N PHE A 100 2.16 -10.49 -2.86
CA PHE A 100 2.20 -9.31 -3.73
C PHE A 100 2.87 -9.64 -5.05
N THR A 101 2.45 -8.93 -6.11
CA THR A 101 2.98 -9.12 -7.47
C THR A 101 4.44 -8.72 -7.56
N LEU A 102 4.79 -7.59 -6.95
CA LEU A 102 6.13 -7.03 -6.97
C LEU A 102 6.57 -6.65 -5.57
N LYS A 103 7.89 -6.68 -5.35
CA LYS A 103 8.52 -6.20 -4.13
C LYS A 103 9.57 -5.17 -4.50
N LEU A 104 9.50 -3.99 -3.89
CA LEU A 104 10.48 -2.92 -4.09
C LEU A 104 11.06 -2.50 -2.75
N VAL A 105 12.37 -2.37 -2.69
CA VAL A 105 13.05 -1.89 -1.50
C VAL A 105 13.05 -0.37 -1.50
N ASN A 106 12.46 0.23 -0.48
CA ASN A 106 12.45 1.67 -0.28
C ASN A 106 13.66 2.09 0.56
N ASP A 107 14.82 2.09 -0.05
CA ASP A 107 16.06 2.59 0.55
C ASP A 107 16.21 4.09 0.25
N GLN A 108 16.31 4.43 -1.02
CA GLN A 108 16.32 5.82 -1.48
C GLN A 108 15.03 6.12 -2.25
N VAL A 109 14.39 7.23 -1.89
CA VAL A 109 13.07 7.59 -2.42
C VAL A 109 13.08 7.68 -3.95
N ASP A 110 14.06 8.38 -4.51
CA ASP A 110 14.13 8.59 -5.96
C ASP A 110 14.33 7.27 -6.71
N THR A 111 15.22 6.41 -6.25
CA THR A 111 15.46 5.10 -6.86
C THR A 111 14.23 4.22 -6.78
N CYS A 112 13.55 4.19 -5.63
CA CYS A 112 12.33 3.42 -5.45
C CYS A 112 11.19 3.96 -6.32
N ALA A 113 11.04 5.27 -6.41
CA ALA A 113 10.05 5.92 -7.25
C ALA A 113 10.28 5.60 -8.73
N ASP A 114 11.53 5.63 -9.19
CA ASP A 114 11.86 5.27 -10.57
C ASP A 114 11.53 3.81 -10.87
N ALA A 115 11.85 2.90 -9.97
CA ALA A 115 11.53 1.48 -10.11
C ALA A 115 10.01 1.26 -10.18
N LEU A 116 9.25 1.95 -9.34
CA LEU A 116 7.80 1.89 -9.35
C LEU A 116 7.23 2.43 -10.66
N TYR A 117 7.74 3.55 -11.13
CA TYR A 117 7.34 4.16 -12.40
C TYR A 117 7.60 3.21 -13.58
N GLN A 118 8.77 2.58 -13.64
CA GLN A 118 9.11 1.60 -14.66
C GLN A 118 8.17 0.39 -14.62
N ALA A 119 7.84 -0.10 -13.43
CA ALA A 119 6.90 -1.21 -13.27
C ALA A 119 5.50 -0.85 -13.80
N ILE A 120 5.03 0.37 -13.52
CA ILE A 120 3.74 0.87 -14.05
C ILE A 120 3.78 0.93 -15.58
N CYS A 121 4.83 1.50 -16.15
CA CYS A 121 4.98 1.61 -17.61
C CYS A 121 4.98 0.24 -18.30
N GLN A 122 5.68 -0.74 -17.72
CA GLN A 122 5.70 -2.11 -18.26
C GLN A 122 4.31 -2.75 -18.23
N ARG A 123 3.53 -2.51 -17.18
CA ARG A 123 2.17 -3.04 -17.08
C ARG A 123 1.21 -2.40 -18.07
N ILE A 124 1.33 -1.09 -18.30
CA ILE A 124 0.54 -0.39 -19.30
C ILE A 124 0.89 -0.90 -20.71
N GLY A 125 2.18 -1.00 -21.05
CA GLY A 125 2.63 -1.52 -22.33
C GLY A 125 2.21 -2.97 -22.58
N ALA A 126 2.16 -3.81 -21.53
CA ALA A 126 1.72 -5.19 -21.63
C ALA A 126 0.20 -5.32 -21.86
N ALA A 127 -0.57 -4.29 -21.51
CA ALA A 127 -2.03 -4.27 -21.69
C ALA A 127 -2.46 -3.81 -23.08
N GLU A 128 -1.54 -3.23 -23.83
CA GLU A 128 -1.76 -2.83 -25.23
C GLU A 128 -1.42 -3.97 -26.21
#